data_a491e6ebce6a66036d9f1ca5e9c040d1
#
_entry.id   a491e6ebce6a66036d9f1ca5e9c040d1
#
_cell.length_a   1.000
_cell.length_b   1.000
_cell.length_c   1.000
_cell.angle_alpha   90.00
_cell.angle_beta   90.00
_cell.angle_gamma   90.00
#
_symmetry.space_group_name_H-M   'P 1'
#
loop_
_entity.id
_entity.type
_entity.pdbx_description
1 polymer ?
#
loop_
_entity_poly.entity_id
_entity_poly.type
_entity_poly.pdbx_seq_one_letter_code
_entity_poly.pdbx_strand_id
1 'polypeptide(L)' 'LAKGMPGFIFEFKHTKDEHTDLSALADSALQQIETKKYDTELRDNGVNSIIRIGIAFRGKSAVVRRG' A
#
# COMPACT_ATOMS: atom_id res chain seq x y z
N LEU A 1 -13.65 14.26 7.14
CA LEU A 1 -12.52 14.53 6.26
C LEU A 1 -12.72 15.82 5.48
N ALA A 2 -11.69 16.62 5.40
CA ALA A 2 -11.72 17.84 4.59
C ALA A 2 -11.67 17.49 3.10
N LYS A 3 -12.50 18.17 2.29
CA LYS A 3 -12.48 17.99 0.84
C LYS A 3 -11.16 18.48 0.26
N GLY A 4 -10.66 17.77 -0.74
CA GLY A 4 -9.44 18.14 -1.43
C GLY A 4 -8.15 17.66 -0.77
N MET A 5 -8.23 16.98 0.36
CA MET A 5 -7.04 16.41 1.00
C MET A 5 -6.70 15.06 0.38
N PRO A 6 -5.39 14.74 0.27
CA PRO A 6 -5.00 13.43 -0.23
C PRO A 6 -5.33 12.34 0.78
N GLY A 7 -5.75 11.19 0.27
CA GLY A 7 -5.91 9.98 1.07
C GLY A 7 -4.71 9.07 0.89
N PHE A 8 -4.38 8.33 1.94
CA PHE A 8 -3.29 7.37 1.90
C PHE A 8 -3.81 5.99 2.21
N ILE A 9 -3.38 5.00 1.44
CA ILE A 9 -3.66 3.59 1.70
C ILE A 9 -2.34 2.87 1.82
N PHE A 10 -2.16 2.19 2.93
CA PHE A 10 -0.96 1.41 3.19
C PHE A 10 -1.32 -0.07 3.28
N GLU A 11 -0.54 -0.92 2.64
CA GLU A 11 -0.61 -2.36 2.82
C GLU A 11 0.75 -2.86 3.22
N PHE A 12 0.79 -3.65 4.30
CA PHE A 12 2.04 -4.17 4.86
C PHE A 12 2.12 -5.67 4.61
N LYS A 13 3.29 -6.12 4.17
CA LYS A 13 3.61 -7.52 4.02
C LYS A 13 4.88 -7.83 4.80
N HIS A 14 4.89 -8.95 5.47
CA HIS A 14 6.05 -9.40 6.26
C HIS A 14 6.45 -10.81 5.83
N THR A 15 7.73 -11.06 5.77
CA THR A 15 8.26 -12.40 5.55
C THR A 15 9.45 -12.65 6.48
N LYS A 16 9.64 -13.93 6.83
CA LYS A 16 10.85 -14.38 7.51
C LYS A 16 11.77 -15.15 6.56
N ASP A 17 11.30 -15.40 5.34
CA ASP A 17 12.04 -16.17 4.35
C ASP A 17 13.12 -15.32 3.72
N GLU A 18 14.38 -15.71 3.90
CA GLU A 18 15.53 -15.02 3.34
C GLU A 18 15.56 -15.02 1.81
N HIS A 19 14.88 -15.96 1.19
CA HIS A 19 14.85 -16.08 -0.28
C HIS A 19 13.72 -15.30 -0.93
N THR A 20 12.81 -14.75 -0.14
CA THR A 20 11.73 -13.94 -0.70
C THR A 20 12.27 -12.59 -1.18
N ASP A 21 11.94 -12.22 -2.41
CA ASP A 21 12.27 -10.91 -2.96
C ASP A 21 11.35 -9.87 -2.32
N LEU A 22 11.91 -8.99 -1.51
CA LEU A 22 11.13 -7.94 -0.82
C LEU A 22 10.50 -6.97 -1.81
N SER A 23 11.15 -6.68 -2.93
CA SER A 23 10.57 -5.80 -3.95
C SER A 23 9.31 -6.41 -4.54
N ALA A 24 9.35 -7.70 -4.87
CA ALA A 24 8.17 -8.40 -5.37
C ALA A 24 7.07 -8.47 -4.31
N LEU A 25 7.43 -8.65 -3.05
CA LEU A 25 6.46 -8.67 -1.96
C LEU A 25 5.79 -7.31 -1.78
N ALA A 26 6.54 -6.22 -1.87
CA ALA A 26 5.99 -4.87 -1.81
C ALA A 26 5.07 -4.59 -3.00
N ASP A 27 5.44 -5.05 -4.19
CA ASP A 27 4.59 -4.92 -5.37
C ASP A 27 3.27 -5.69 -5.19
N SER A 28 3.32 -6.86 -4.57
CA SER A 28 2.11 -7.62 -4.28
C SER A 28 1.22 -6.91 -3.26
N ALA A 29 1.81 -6.17 -2.33
CA ALA A 29 1.05 -5.36 -1.38
C ALA A 29 0.29 -4.25 -2.10
N LEU A 30 0.94 -3.57 -3.05
CA LEU A 30 0.27 -2.57 -3.89
C LEU A 30 -0.89 -3.18 -4.67
N GLN A 31 -0.67 -4.35 -5.24
CA GLN A 31 -1.68 -5.04 -6.01
C GLN A 31 -2.90 -5.39 -5.16
N GLN A 32 -2.70 -5.76 -3.90
CA GLN A 32 -3.80 -6.01 -2.98
C GLN A 32 -4.65 -4.77 -2.72
N ILE A 33 -4.02 -3.61 -2.62
CA ILE A 33 -4.77 -2.37 -2.44
C ILE A 33 -5.74 -2.17 -3.60
N GLU A 34 -5.28 -2.39 -4.83
CA GLU A 34 -6.13 -2.24 -6.02
C GLU A 34 -7.25 -3.28 -6.05
N THR A 35 -6.94 -4.52 -5.66
CA THR A 35 -7.91 -5.61 -5.64
C THR A 35 -9.02 -5.38 -4.64
N LYS A 36 -8.68 -4.84 -3.47
CA LYS A 36 -9.64 -4.61 -2.39
C LYS A 36 -10.48 -3.34 -2.56
N LYS A 37 -10.12 -2.49 -3.51
CA LYS A 37 -10.88 -1.27 -3.86
C LYS A 37 -11.13 -0.33 -2.67
N TYR A 38 -10.14 -0.17 -1.82
CA TYR A 38 -10.23 0.77 -0.70
C TYR A 38 -10.50 2.21 -1.13
N ASP A 39 -10.05 2.56 -2.34
CA ASP A 39 -10.19 3.90 -2.87
C ASP A 39 -11.66 4.33 -3.07
N THR A 40 -12.56 3.39 -3.31
CA THR A 40 -13.98 3.71 -3.47
C THR A 40 -14.52 4.35 -2.18
N GLU A 41 -14.22 3.77 -1.03
CA GLU A 41 -14.66 4.32 0.25
C GLU A 41 -14.09 5.70 0.51
N LEU A 42 -12.81 5.90 0.21
CA LEU A 42 -12.16 7.20 0.41
C LEU A 42 -12.77 8.27 -0.47
N ARG A 43 -13.05 7.96 -1.73
CA ARG A 43 -13.69 8.92 -2.64
C ARG A 43 -15.09 9.29 -2.20
N ASP A 44 -15.84 8.33 -1.67
CA ASP A 44 -17.18 8.57 -1.14
C ASP A 44 -17.15 9.52 0.07
N ASN A 45 -16.01 9.64 0.75
CA ASN A 45 -15.80 10.56 1.87
C ASN A 45 -15.14 11.88 1.45
N GLY A 46 -15.10 12.18 0.15
CA GLY A 46 -14.63 13.47 -0.34
C GLY A 46 -13.12 13.57 -0.58
N VAL A 47 -12.43 12.44 -0.62
CA VAL A 47 -10.99 12.40 -0.91
C VAL A 47 -10.77 12.54 -2.41
N ASN A 48 -9.98 13.53 -2.84
CA ASN A 48 -9.78 13.83 -4.26
C ASN A 48 -8.64 13.05 -4.90
N SER A 49 -7.61 12.72 -4.14
CA SER A 49 -6.47 11.98 -4.65
C SER A 49 -6.07 10.92 -3.64
N ILE A 50 -5.61 9.78 -4.14
CA ILE A 50 -5.27 8.63 -3.32
C ILE A 50 -3.85 8.21 -3.63
N ILE A 51 -3.03 8.12 -2.59
CA ILE A 51 -1.66 7.62 -2.69
C ILE A 51 -1.64 6.22 -2.11
N ARG A 52 -1.20 5.26 -2.92
CA ARG A 52 -1.14 3.86 -2.55
C ARG A 52 0.30 3.48 -2.26
N ILE A 53 0.55 2.87 -1.12
CA ILE A 53 1.89 2.51 -0.68
C ILE A 53 1.88 1.06 -0.22
N GLY A 54 2.69 0.23 -0.88
CA GLY A 54 2.95 -1.14 -0.46
C GLY A 54 4.29 -1.22 0.25
N ILE A 55 4.33 -1.86 1.38
CA ILE A 55 5.53 -1.98 2.20
C ILE A 55 5.75 -3.46 2.52
N ALA A 56 6.94 -3.96 2.19
CA ALA A 56 7.35 -5.30 2.57
C ALA A 56 8.56 -5.22 3.49
N PHE A 57 8.58 -6.05 4.52
CA PHE A 57 9.69 -6.02 5.45
C PHE A 57 10.07 -7.42 5.94
N ARG A 58 11.35 -7.53 6.28
CA ARG A 58 11.94 -8.74 6.85
C ARG A 58 13.03 -8.30 7.82
N GLY A 59 12.83 -8.56 9.12
CA GLY A 59 13.75 -8.11 10.14
C GLY A 59 13.93 -6.60 10.09
N LYS A 60 15.15 -6.15 9.80
CA LYS A 60 15.49 -4.72 9.71
C LYS A 60 15.44 -4.18 8.28
N SER A 61 15.11 -5.03 7.32
CA SER A 61 15.07 -4.62 5.91
C SER A 61 13.64 -4.29 5.50
N ALA A 62 13.47 -3.26 4.70
CA ALA A 62 12.17 -2.89 4.19
C ALA A 62 12.28 -2.35 2.77
N VAL A 63 11.26 -2.60 1.97
CA VAL A 63 11.10 -2.05 0.63
C VAL A 63 9.74 -1.38 0.55
N VAL A 64 9.73 -0.16 0.03
CA VAL A 64 8.51 0.63 -0.12
C VAL A 64 8.26 0.84 -1.61
N ARG A 65 7.02 0.63 -2.03
CA ARG A 65 6.57 0.87 -3.40
C ARG A 65 5.37 1.79 -3.38
N ARG A 66 5.36 2.73 -4.31
CA ARG A 66 4.25 3.65 -4.49
C ARG A 66 3.57 3.37 -5.81
N GLY A 67 2.26 3.31 -5.77
CA GLY A 67 1.43 3.16 -6.97
C GLY A 67 0.70 4.44 -7.35
#